data_e6bcbebc5a2fcbfe08a859769fe65fa4
#
_entry.id   e6bcbebc5a2fcbfe08a859769fe65fa4
#
_cell.length_a   1.000
_cell.length_b   1.000
_cell.length_c   1.000
_cell.angle_alpha   90.00
_cell.angle_beta   90.00
_cell.angle_gamma   90.00
#
_symmetry.space_group_name_H-M   'P 1'
#
loop_
_entity.id
_entity.type
_entity.pdbx_description
1 polymer ?
#
loop_
_entity_poly.entity_id
_entity_poly.type
_entity_poly.pdbx_seq_one_letter_code
_entity_poly.pdbx_strand_id
1 'polypeptide(L)'
;LRLVGSEMCIRDSGSIQWPCNETVPEGTPIMHVDTFVKGKGSFALTEYIASEEKANRRFPLLLTTGRILSQYNVGAQTRRTKNVSWHEEDTLEIHPHDAEDRGIRHGDWVGIKSRVGETVLHAKITSKVKPGVVYTTFHHPVSGANVITTDNSDWATNCPEYKVTAVQVSEVSAPSNWQIQQKKFDAKQKDFLSEAQV
;
A
#
# COMPACT_ATOMS: atom_id res chain seq x y z
N LEU A 1 31.32 5.88 10.93
CA LEU A 1 32.51 5.21 11.55
C LEU A 1 32.19 3.81 12.09
N ARG A 2 30.93 3.42 12.21
CA ARG A 2 30.56 2.10 12.73
C ARG A 2 29.97 1.13 11.70
N LEU A 3 29.61 1.63 10.54
CA LEU A 3 29.13 0.83 9.42
C LEU A 3 30.23 -0.09 8.84
N VAL A 4 31.47 0.37 8.82
CA VAL A 4 32.60 -0.38 8.27
C VAL A 4 32.88 -1.66 9.08
N GLY A 5 32.77 -1.62 10.41
CA GLY A 5 32.93 -2.80 11.25
C GLY A 5 31.79 -3.82 11.09
N SER A 6 30.57 -3.33 10.92
CA SER A 6 29.39 -4.18 10.69
C SER A 6 29.42 -4.85 9.32
N GLU A 7 29.87 -4.16 8.28
CA GLU A 7 30.01 -4.73 6.94
C GLU A 7 31.12 -5.78 6.86
N MET A 8 32.23 -5.59 7.58
CA MET A 8 33.28 -6.62 7.70
C MET A 8 32.75 -7.87 8.39
N CYS A 9 32.05 -7.74 9.50
CA CYS A 9 31.47 -8.90 10.19
C CYS A 9 30.48 -9.67 9.32
N ILE A 10 29.63 -8.98 8.58
CA ILE A 10 28.66 -9.61 7.67
C ILE A 10 29.36 -10.30 6.50
N ARG A 11 30.44 -9.72 5.97
CA ARG A 11 31.18 -10.27 4.84
C ARG A 11 32.02 -11.50 5.25
N ASP A 12 32.65 -11.45 6.40
CA ASP A 12 33.62 -12.46 6.84
C ASP A 12 32.97 -13.63 7.57
N SER A 13 31.86 -13.40 8.30
CA SER A 13 31.16 -14.42 9.12
C SER A 13 29.85 -14.92 8.52
N GLY A 14 29.44 -14.36 7.38
CA GLY A 14 28.10 -14.61 6.83
C GLY A 14 27.01 -13.77 7.50
N SER A 15 25.77 -14.04 7.14
CA SER A 15 24.62 -13.32 7.70
C SER A 15 24.32 -13.74 9.11
N ILE A 16 24.26 -12.79 10.04
CA ILE A 16 23.78 -13.02 11.40
C ILE A 16 22.27 -12.89 11.40
N GLN A 17 21.59 -13.93 11.88
CA GLN A 17 20.14 -13.98 11.92
C GLN A 17 19.62 -13.67 13.32
N TRP A 18 18.71 -12.74 13.40
CA TRP A 18 18.05 -12.36 14.64
C TRP A 18 17.08 -13.49 15.12
N PRO A 19 16.95 -13.71 16.44
CA PRO A 19 17.68 -13.07 17.53
C PRO A 19 19.10 -13.58 17.71
N CYS A 20 19.97 -12.66 18.16
CA CYS A 20 21.37 -12.93 18.47
C CYS A 20 21.67 -12.35 19.87
N ASN A 21 22.24 -13.13 20.76
CA ASN A 21 22.59 -12.73 22.12
C ASN A 21 23.81 -13.53 22.62
N GLU A 22 24.18 -13.36 23.88
CA GLU A 22 25.33 -14.02 24.46
C GLU A 22 25.26 -15.57 24.43
N THR A 23 24.04 -16.13 24.46
CA THR A 23 23.84 -17.61 24.43
C THR A 23 23.76 -18.14 22.99
N VAL A 24 23.47 -17.28 22.01
CA VAL A 24 23.39 -17.63 20.60
C VAL A 24 24.11 -16.54 19.78
N PRO A 25 25.44 -16.44 19.90
CA PRO A 25 26.21 -15.35 19.30
C PRO A 25 26.21 -15.40 17.77
N GLU A 26 26.00 -16.57 17.17
CA GLU A 26 25.96 -16.76 15.72
C GLU A 26 24.55 -16.53 15.12
N GLY A 27 23.59 -16.19 15.98
CA GLY A 27 22.21 -15.93 15.57
C GLY A 27 21.32 -17.18 15.54
N THR A 28 20.05 -16.97 15.22
CA THR A 28 19.01 -18.00 15.24
C THR A 28 18.48 -18.24 13.83
N PRO A 29 19.02 -19.19 13.07
CA PRO A 29 18.61 -19.42 11.67
C PRO A 29 17.17 -19.92 11.55
N ILE A 30 16.69 -20.68 12.54
CA ILE A 30 15.30 -21.17 12.61
C ILE A 30 14.76 -20.81 13.99
N MET A 31 13.71 -19.99 14.01
CA MET A 31 13.08 -19.57 15.27
C MET A 31 12.11 -20.63 15.80
N HIS A 32 11.99 -20.67 17.12
CA HIS A 32 10.95 -21.44 17.83
C HIS A 32 10.94 -22.94 17.52
N VAL A 33 12.11 -23.57 17.37
CA VAL A 33 12.22 -25.02 17.08
C VAL A 33 11.64 -25.85 18.23
N ASP A 34 12.12 -25.63 19.45
CA ASP A 34 11.68 -26.38 20.64
C ASP A 34 10.88 -25.49 21.59
N THR A 35 11.30 -24.26 21.75
CA THR A 35 10.69 -23.27 22.65
C THR A 35 10.68 -21.90 21.99
N PHE A 36 9.79 -21.01 22.48
CA PHE A 36 9.87 -19.61 22.09
C PHE A 36 11.11 -18.97 22.71
N VAL A 37 11.89 -18.21 21.91
CA VAL A 37 13.09 -17.50 22.38
C VAL A 37 12.79 -16.59 23.58
N LYS A 38 11.63 -15.98 23.62
CA LYS A 38 11.16 -15.12 24.71
C LYS A 38 10.49 -15.90 25.86
N GLY A 39 10.39 -17.22 25.79
CA GLY A 39 9.64 -18.05 26.72
C GLY A 39 8.17 -18.21 26.33
N LYS A 40 7.28 -18.40 27.30
CA LYS A 40 5.86 -18.56 27.04
C LYS A 40 5.25 -17.30 26.45
N GLY A 41 4.34 -17.45 25.49
CA GLY A 41 3.56 -16.35 24.96
C GLY A 41 2.71 -15.68 26.03
N SER A 42 2.58 -14.37 25.96
CA SER A 42 1.69 -13.58 26.81
C SER A 42 0.41 -13.22 26.05
N PHE A 43 -0.73 -13.47 26.65
CA PHE A 43 -2.01 -12.98 26.12
C PHE A 43 -2.20 -11.54 26.52
N ALA A 44 -2.40 -10.65 25.53
CA ALA A 44 -2.81 -9.27 25.77
C ALA A 44 -4.33 -9.16 25.55
N LEU A 45 -5.07 -8.74 26.56
CA LEU A 45 -6.49 -8.43 26.43
C LEU A 45 -6.61 -7.04 25.82
N THR A 46 -7.25 -6.97 24.67
CA THR A 46 -7.54 -5.71 23.97
C THR A 46 -9.04 -5.60 23.73
N GLU A 47 -9.58 -4.42 23.94
CA GLU A 47 -10.95 -4.12 23.58
C GLU A 47 -11.03 -3.70 22.12
N TYR A 48 -12.16 -4.06 21.48
CA TYR A 48 -12.43 -3.57 20.12
C TYR A 48 -12.87 -2.11 20.18
N ILE A 49 -12.13 -1.25 19.51
CA ILE A 49 -12.49 0.15 19.29
C ILE A 49 -12.86 0.31 17.83
N ALA A 50 -14.10 0.70 17.57
CA ALA A 50 -14.57 0.92 16.21
C ALA A 50 -13.85 2.12 15.58
N SER A 51 -13.56 2.03 14.26
CA SER A 51 -13.07 3.16 13.48
C SER A 51 -14.06 4.34 13.53
N GLU A 52 -13.54 5.55 13.54
CA GLU A 52 -14.32 6.78 13.35
C GLU A 52 -14.72 6.98 11.88
N GLU A 53 -14.02 6.33 10.95
CA GLU A 53 -14.33 6.32 9.53
C GLU A 53 -15.54 5.43 9.23
N LYS A 54 -16.73 6.03 9.23
CA LYS A 54 -17.99 5.36 8.94
C LYS A 54 -18.58 5.87 7.63
N ALA A 55 -19.11 4.93 6.82
CA ALA A 55 -19.89 5.28 5.65
C ALA A 55 -21.10 6.12 6.05
N ASN A 56 -21.41 7.12 5.25
CA ASN A 56 -22.53 8.05 5.43
C ASN A 56 -23.05 8.53 4.07
N ARG A 57 -24.09 9.36 4.07
CA ARG A 57 -24.70 9.84 2.83
C ARG A 57 -23.72 10.58 1.89
N ARG A 58 -22.71 11.27 2.43
CA ARG A 58 -21.70 12.00 1.65
C ARG A 58 -20.57 11.09 1.15
N PHE A 59 -20.20 10.10 1.94
CA PHE A 59 -19.14 9.14 1.68
C PHE A 59 -19.70 7.72 1.89
N PRO A 60 -20.44 7.18 0.90
CA PRO A 60 -21.25 5.96 1.11
C PRO A 60 -20.47 4.66 1.02
N LEU A 61 -19.23 4.68 0.57
CA LEU A 61 -18.39 3.51 0.42
C LEU A 61 -17.22 3.53 1.41
N LEU A 62 -16.77 2.35 1.80
CA LEU A 62 -15.54 2.19 2.58
C LEU A 62 -14.41 1.75 1.66
N LEU A 63 -13.37 2.55 1.60
CA LEU A 63 -12.12 2.21 0.92
C LEU A 63 -11.21 1.43 1.87
N THR A 64 -10.71 0.30 1.38
CA THR A 64 -9.57 -0.39 1.98
C THR A 64 -8.40 -0.39 1.03
N THR A 65 -7.19 -0.27 1.56
CA THR A 65 -5.96 -0.28 0.76
C THR A 65 -5.14 -1.52 1.04
N GLY A 66 -4.38 -1.97 0.07
CA GLY A 66 -3.56 -3.15 0.23
C GLY A 66 -2.48 -3.30 -0.84
N ARG A 67 -1.97 -4.51 -0.96
CA ARG A 67 -0.91 -4.88 -1.88
C ARG A 67 -1.40 -5.93 -2.88
N ILE A 68 -0.71 -6.00 -4.00
CA ILE A 68 -0.83 -7.08 -4.97
C ILE A 68 0.45 -7.91 -4.99
N LEU A 69 0.37 -9.13 -5.50
CA LEU A 69 1.49 -10.07 -5.49
C LEU A 69 2.72 -9.56 -6.25
N SER A 70 2.52 -8.81 -7.33
CA SER A 70 3.59 -8.34 -8.22
C SER A 70 4.35 -7.13 -7.71
N GLN A 71 3.86 -6.43 -6.67
CA GLN A 71 4.44 -5.18 -6.19
C GLN A 71 4.60 -5.16 -4.68
N TYR A 72 5.65 -4.48 -4.20
CA TYR A 72 5.94 -4.33 -2.79
C TYR A 72 5.98 -2.86 -2.37
N ASN A 73 5.20 -2.49 -1.35
CA ASN A 73 5.07 -1.13 -0.84
C ASN A 73 4.82 -0.11 -1.98
N VAL A 74 5.59 0.97 -2.04
CA VAL A 74 5.49 2.00 -3.09
C VAL A 74 6.11 1.57 -4.43
N GLY A 75 6.50 0.32 -4.57
CA GLY A 75 7.06 -0.22 -5.80
C GLY A 75 8.45 0.32 -6.19
N ALA A 76 9.19 0.95 -5.26
CA ALA A 76 10.48 1.57 -5.56
C ALA A 76 11.49 0.58 -6.16
N GLN A 77 11.44 -0.67 -5.75
CA GLN A 77 12.27 -1.75 -6.29
C GLN A 77 11.52 -2.59 -7.31
N THR A 78 10.33 -3.06 -6.97
CA THR A 78 9.58 -4.03 -7.80
C THR A 78 9.12 -3.47 -9.13
N ARG A 79 8.85 -2.15 -9.24
CA ARG A 79 8.58 -1.50 -10.54
C ARG A 79 9.79 -1.44 -11.47
N ARG A 80 11.00 -1.71 -10.98
CA ARG A 80 12.22 -1.83 -11.80
C ARG A 80 12.47 -3.24 -12.32
N THR A 81 11.61 -4.19 -11.97
CA THR A 81 11.67 -5.59 -12.42
C THR A 81 10.60 -5.84 -13.49
N LYS A 82 10.67 -7.02 -14.14
CA LYS A 82 9.64 -7.46 -15.12
C LYS A 82 8.25 -7.55 -14.51
N ASN A 83 8.11 -7.61 -13.18
CA ASN A 83 6.81 -7.66 -12.50
C ASN A 83 5.94 -6.43 -12.78
N VAL A 84 6.53 -5.30 -13.19
CA VAL A 84 5.75 -4.10 -13.54
C VAL A 84 4.79 -4.33 -14.70
N SER A 85 5.12 -5.24 -15.63
CA SER A 85 4.25 -5.57 -16.76
C SER A 85 2.98 -6.34 -16.40
N TRP A 86 2.90 -6.89 -15.18
CA TRP A 86 1.70 -7.60 -14.72
C TRP A 86 0.60 -6.64 -14.25
N HIS A 87 1.00 -5.49 -13.69
CA HIS A 87 0.10 -4.43 -13.25
C HIS A 87 0.83 -3.10 -13.41
N GLU A 88 0.47 -2.36 -14.42
CA GLU A 88 1.14 -1.12 -14.81
C GLU A 88 0.65 0.11 -14.02
N GLU A 89 -0.49 -0.02 -13.34
CA GLU A 89 -1.11 1.04 -12.55
C GLU A 89 -1.90 0.48 -11.35
N ASP A 90 -2.19 1.34 -10.40
CA ASP A 90 -3.16 1.06 -9.35
C ASP A 90 -4.57 1.34 -9.89
N THR A 91 -5.51 0.43 -9.63
CA THR A 91 -6.91 0.54 -10.05
C THR A 91 -7.83 0.57 -8.85
N LEU A 92 -9.04 1.11 -9.01
CA LEU A 92 -10.10 0.98 -8.02
C LEU A 92 -10.93 -0.27 -8.30
N GLU A 93 -10.83 -1.28 -7.46
CA GLU A 93 -11.72 -2.43 -7.51
C GLU A 93 -13.06 -2.05 -6.85
N ILE A 94 -14.15 -2.24 -7.59
CA ILE A 94 -15.51 -1.90 -7.18
C ILE A 94 -16.46 -3.04 -7.51
N HIS A 95 -17.42 -3.32 -6.60
CA HIS A 95 -18.42 -4.36 -6.83
C HIS A 95 -19.36 -3.97 -7.98
N PRO A 96 -19.83 -4.96 -8.81
CA PRO A 96 -20.75 -4.68 -9.92
C PRO A 96 -21.97 -3.88 -9.53
N HIS A 97 -22.61 -4.19 -8.42
CA HIS A 97 -23.77 -3.47 -7.89
C HIS A 97 -23.46 -1.98 -7.61
N ASP A 98 -22.34 -1.70 -6.93
CA ASP A 98 -21.95 -0.32 -6.61
C ASP A 98 -21.54 0.47 -7.85
N ALA A 99 -20.99 -0.22 -8.87
CA ALA A 99 -20.63 0.38 -10.14
C ALA A 99 -21.90 0.74 -10.96
N GLU A 100 -22.87 -0.18 -11.03
CA GLU A 100 -24.14 0.01 -11.73
C GLU A 100 -24.91 1.20 -11.15
N ASP A 101 -25.04 1.27 -9.82
CA ASP A 101 -25.69 2.37 -9.10
C ASP A 101 -25.11 3.75 -9.41
N ARG A 102 -23.87 3.81 -9.91
CA ARG A 102 -23.09 5.02 -10.21
C ARG A 102 -22.85 5.25 -11.70
N GLY A 103 -23.37 4.35 -12.55
CA GLY A 103 -23.15 4.38 -13.99
C GLY A 103 -21.71 4.13 -14.43
N ILE A 104 -20.89 3.53 -13.58
CA ILE A 104 -19.47 3.27 -13.81
C ILE A 104 -19.30 1.97 -14.61
N ARG A 105 -18.49 2.02 -15.66
CA ARG A 105 -18.09 0.86 -16.46
C ARG A 105 -16.67 0.44 -16.16
N HIS A 106 -16.34 -0.81 -16.49
CA HIS A 106 -14.97 -1.32 -16.36
C HIS A 106 -14.01 -0.50 -17.26
N GLY A 107 -12.96 0.03 -16.65
CA GLY A 107 -11.97 0.86 -17.33
C GLY A 107 -12.25 2.36 -17.34
N ASP A 108 -13.42 2.80 -16.85
CA ASP A 108 -13.71 4.23 -16.74
C ASP A 108 -12.78 4.92 -15.74
N TRP A 109 -12.51 6.19 -15.98
CA TRP A 109 -11.90 7.05 -14.97
C TRP A 109 -12.89 7.33 -13.84
N VAL A 110 -12.48 7.09 -12.62
CA VAL A 110 -13.27 7.35 -11.42
C VAL A 110 -12.54 8.22 -10.43
N GLY A 111 -13.19 9.29 -10.03
CA GLY A 111 -12.76 10.15 -8.94
C GLY A 111 -13.13 9.51 -7.59
N ILE A 112 -12.16 9.41 -6.71
CA ILE A 112 -12.31 8.91 -5.36
C ILE A 112 -12.05 10.07 -4.42
N LYS A 113 -13.06 10.43 -3.63
CA LYS A 113 -13.00 11.56 -2.70
C LYS A 113 -13.27 11.13 -1.29
N SER A 114 -12.40 11.53 -0.38
CA SER A 114 -12.54 11.38 1.08
C SER A 114 -12.76 12.75 1.74
N ARG A 115 -12.68 12.78 3.08
CA ARG A 115 -12.70 14.04 3.85
C ARG A 115 -11.43 14.87 3.65
N VAL A 116 -10.30 14.22 3.37
CA VAL A 116 -8.97 14.87 3.34
C VAL A 116 -8.42 15.11 1.94
N GLY A 117 -8.90 14.39 0.93
CA GLY A 117 -8.40 14.56 -0.41
C GLY A 117 -9.17 13.80 -1.48
N GLU A 118 -8.64 13.86 -2.69
CA GLU A 118 -9.22 13.19 -3.85
C GLU A 118 -8.12 12.68 -4.80
N THR A 119 -8.42 11.59 -5.47
CA THR A 119 -7.57 11.04 -6.55
C THR A 119 -8.43 10.43 -7.64
N VAL A 120 -7.82 10.11 -8.78
CA VAL A 120 -8.51 9.52 -9.93
C VAL A 120 -7.78 8.24 -10.34
N LEU A 121 -8.53 7.16 -10.49
CA LEU A 121 -8.03 5.84 -10.91
C LEU A 121 -8.92 5.26 -12.02
N HIS A 122 -8.47 4.19 -12.66
CA HIS A 122 -9.34 3.39 -13.51
C HIS A 122 -10.16 2.42 -12.66
N ALA A 123 -11.46 2.30 -12.99
CA ALA A 123 -12.35 1.36 -12.34
C ALA A 123 -12.10 -0.07 -12.82
N LYS A 124 -11.99 -0.99 -11.88
CA LYS A 124 -11.95 -2.44 -12.13
C LYS A 124 -13.16 -3.08 -11.48
N ILE A 125 -14.17 -3.38 -12.26
CA ILE A 125 -15.39 -4.04 -11.75
C ILE A 125 -15.07 -5.51 -11.44
N THR A 126 -15.33 -5.92 -10.19
CA THR A 126 -15.06 -7.27 -9.73
C THR A 126 -15.91 -7.65 -8.51
N SER A 127 -16.32 -8.92 -8.44
CA SER A 127 -17.01 -9.50 -7.28
C SER A 127 -16.07 -9.90 -6.12
N LYS A 128 -14.77 -9.63 -6.22
CA LYS A 128 -13.79 -9.90 -5.14
C LYS A 128 -14.00 -8.99 -3.93
N VAL A 129 -14.50 -7.78 -4.15
CA VAL A 129 -14.91 -6.86 -3.08
C VAL A 129 -16.39 -7.01 -2.79
N LYS A 130 -16.82 -6.76 -1.56
CA LYS A 130 -18.24 -6.79 -1.18
C LYS A 130 -18.93 -5.47 -1.56
N PRO A 131 -20.26 -5.48 -1.78
CA PRO A 131 -21.02 -4.24 -1.93
C PRO A 131 -20.76 -3.29 -0.75
N GLY A 132 -20.62 -2.00 -1.04
CA GLY A 132 -20.28 -0.98 -0.06
C GLY A 132 -18.79 -0.85 0.25
N VAL A 133 -17.95 -1.72 -0.31
CA VAL A 133 -16.48 -1.70 -0.11
C VAL A 133 -15.77 -1.55 -1.45
N VAL A 134 -14.79 -0.68 -1.51
CA VAL A 134 -13.88 -0.52 -2.64
C VAL A 134 -12.44 -0.75 -2.20
N TYR A 135 -11.61 -1.20 -3.13
CA TYR A 135 -10.22 -1.54 -2.85
C TYR A 135 -9.27 -0.89 -3.85
N THR A 136 -8.16 -0.38 -3.36
CA THR A 136 -7.07 0.08 -4.22
C THR A 136 -5.71 -0.30 -3.66
N THR A 137 -4.70 -0.20 -4.49
CA THR A 137 -3.30 -0.35 -4.11
C THR A 137 -2.60 1.01 -4.08
N PHE A 138 -1.35 1.04 -3.61
CA PHE A 138 -0.55 2.27 -3.45
C PHE A 138 0.86 2.10 -4.02
N HIS A 139 0.99 1.24 -5.03
CA HIS A 139 2.30 0.87 -5.58
C HIS A 139 2.85 1.89 -6.58
N HIS A 140 1.97 2.69 -7.17
CA HIS A 140 2.35 3.70 -8.17
C HIS A 140 2.15 5.10 -7.59
N PRO A 141 3.22 5.93 -7.52
CA PRO A 141 3.10 7.30 -6.97
C PRO A 141 2.02 8.15 -7.65
N VAL A 142 1.82 7.94 -8.96
CA VAL A 142 0.82 8.66 -9.75
C VAL A 142 -0.62 8.37 -9.31
N SER A 143 -0.88 7.26 -8.62
CA SER A 143 -2.21 6.94 -8.10
C SER A 143 -2.64 7.85 -6.96
N GLY A 144 -1.68 8.36 -6.20
CA GLY A 144 -1.96 9.24 -5.07
C GLY A 144 -2.85 8.61 -3.99
N ALA A 145 -2.84 7.29 -3.82
CA ALA A 145 -3.73 6.61 -2.87
C ALA A 145 -3.62 7.14 -1.43
N ASN A 146 -2.44 7.60 -1.02
CA ASN A 146 -2.23 8.15 0.31
C ASN A 146 -2.80 9.57 0.52
N VAL A 147 -3.18 10.30 -0.54
CA VAL A 147 -3.78 11.63 -0.37
C VAL A 147 -5.25 11.56 0.06
N ILE A 148 -5.88 10.39 -0.05
CA ILE A 148 -7.26 10.19 0.36
C ILE A 148 -7.42 9.47 1.69
N THR A 149 -6.34 8.88 2.24
CA THR A 149 -6.38 8.26 3.57
C THR A 149 -6.32 9.31 4.67
N THR A 150 -7.05 9.09 5.75
CA THR A 150 -7.09 10.01 6.89
C THR A 150 -5.83 9.89 7.75
N ASP A 151 -5.62 10.88 8.61
CA ASP A 151 -4.53 10.95 9.58
C ASP A 151 -4.86 10.25 10.91
N ASN A 152 -5.98 9.53 10.96
CA ASN A 152 -6.34 8.73 12.12
C ASN A 152 -5.25 7.68 12.41
N SER A 153 -4.82 7.64 13.65
CA SER A 153 -3.81 6.68 14.12
C SER A 153 -4.06 6.30 15.57
N ASP A 154 -3.50 5.18 16.01
CA ASP A 154 -3.55 4.88 17.43
C ASP A 154 -2.59 5.81 18.21
N TRP A 155 -3.01 6.15 19.40
CA TRP A 155 -2.30 7.10 20.25
C TRP A 155 -0.96 6.58 20.80
N ALA A 156 -0.77 5.26 20.86
CA ALA A 156 0.39 4.65 21.48
C ALA A 156 1.56 4.46 20.51
N THR A 157 1.27 4.03 19.27
CA THR A 157 2.28 3.68 18.27
C THR A 157 2.22 4.55 17.02
N ASN A 158 1.22 5.43 16.92
CA ASN A 158 0.92 6.21 15.72
C ASN A 158 0.76 5.33 14.46
N CYS A 159 0.23 4.11 14.62
CA CYS A 159 -0.07 3.24 13.50
C CYS A 159 -1.25 3.80 12.70
N PRO A 160 -1.07 4.21 11.44
CA PRO A 160 -2.12 4.88 10.69
C PRO A 160 -3.24 3.93 10.27
N GLU A 161 -4.49 4.41 10.34
CA GLU A 161 -5.69 3.65 9.97
C GLU A 161 -5.99 3.74 8.45
N TYR A 162 -5.00 3.45 7.61
CA TYR A 162 -5.12 3.58 6.14
C TYR A 162 -5.94 2.48 5.46
N LYS A 163 -6.48 1.53 6.22
CA LYS A 163 -7.32 0.45 5.69
C LYS A 163 -8.82 0.68 5.80
N VAL A 164 -9.22 1.77 6.41
CA VAL A 164 -10.62 2.18 6.53
C VAL A 164 -10.72 3.67 6.28
N THR A 165 -11.32 4.02 5.14
CA THR A 165 -11.58 5.43 4.77
C THR A 165 -12.93 5.53 4.10
N ALA A 166 -13.81 6.39 4.61
CA ALA A 166 -15.09 6.62 3.98
C ALA A 166 -14.92 7.51 2.73
N VAL A 167 -15.41 7.05 1.59
CA VAL A 167 -15.20 7.68 0.29
C VAL A 167 -16.49 7.81 -0.52
N GLN A 168 -16.49 8.81 -1.41
CA GLN A 168 -17.39 8.93 -2.54
C GLN A 168 -16.63 8.53 -3.80
N VAL A 169 -17.29 7.78 -4.67
CA VAL A 169 -16.77 7.40 -5.98
C VAL A 169 -17.75 7.85 -7.06
N SER A 170 -17.24 8.53 -8.09
CA SER A 170 -18.00 9.01 -9.23
C SER A 170 -17.20 8.90 -10.52
N GLU A 171 -17.89 8.73 -11.64
CA GLU A 171 -17.26 8.80 -12.95
C GLU A 171 -16.67 10.20 -13.19
N VAL A 172 -15.51 10.27 -13.84
CA VAL A 172 -14.86 11.51 -14.29
C VAL A 172 -14.31 11.33 -15.70
N SER A 173 -14.17 12.41 -16.44
CA SER A 173 -13.76 12.36 -17.85
C SER A 173 -12.25 12.19 -18.07
N ALA A 174 -11.42 12.49 -17.06
CA ALA A 174 -9.97 12.50 -17.20
C ALA A 174 -9.27 12.44 -15.83
N PRO A 175 -7.99 12.05 -15.78
CA PRO A 175 -7.17 12.19 -14.58
C PRO A 175 -6.99 13.66 -14.19
N SER A 176 -6.63 13.89 -12.93
CA SER A 176 -6.37 15.23 -12.42
C SER A 176 -5.15 15.88 -13.10
N ASN A 177 -5.10 17.21 -13.12
CA ASN A 177 -3.94 17.95 -13.66
C ASN A 177 -2.63 17.55 -12.99
N TRP A 178 -2.66 17.31 -11.70
CA TRP A 178 -1.55 16.79 -10.92
C TRP A 178 -1.03 15.45 -11.48
N GLN A 179 -1.92 14.50 -11.73
CA GLN A 179 -1.56 13.18 -12.26
C GLN A 179 -0.99 13.27 -13.69
N ILE A 180 -1.53 14.17 -14.50
CA ILE A 180 -1.01 14.44 -15.84
C ILE A 180 0.42 15.01 -15.78
N GLN A 181 0.68 15.93 -14.85
CA GLN A 181 2.02 16.50 -14.65
C GLN A 181 3.01 15.46 -14.12
N GLN A 182 2.58 14.62 -13.16
CA GLN A 182 3.41 13.55 -12.63
C GLN A 182 3.81 12.54 -13.71
N LYS A 183 2.87 12.11 -14.55
CA LYS A 183 3.17 11.23 -15.69
C LYS A 183 4.20 11.84 -16.65
N LYS A 184 4.09 13.14 -16.93
CA LYS A 184 5.07 13.86 -17.78
C LYS A 184 6.45 13.92 -17.13
N PHE A 185 6.51 14.11 -15.82
CA PHE A 185 7.76 14.11 -15.07
C PHE A 185 8.42 12.73 -15.09
N ASP A 186 7.66 11.68 -14.82
CA ASP A 186 8.15 10.30 -14.83
C ASP A 186 8.68 9.88 -16.22
N ALA A 187 8.02 10.31 -17.29
CA ALA A 187 8.48 10.07 -18.66
C ALA A 187 9.84 10.74 -18.92
N LYS A 188 9.99 12.01 -18.55
CA LYS A 188 11.29 12.73 -18.69
C LYS A 188 12.42 12.09 -17.89
N GLN A 189 12.11 11.56 -16.68
CA GLN A 189 13.13 10.84 -15.91
C GLN A 189 13.56 9.54 -16.58
N LYS A 190 12.65 8.81 -17.21
CA LYS A 190 12.99 7.58 -17.95
C LYS A 190 13.91 7.89 -19.14
N ASP A 191 13.61 8.94 -19.89
CA ASP A 191 14.44 9.37 -21.03
C ASP A 191 15.85 9.76 -20.56
N PHE A 192 15.97 10.56 -19.53
CA PHE A 192 17.25 10.95 -18.94
C PHE A 192 18.10 9.75 -18.46
N LEU A 193 17.44 8.76 -17.82
CA LEU A 193 18.14 7.55 -17.36
C LEU A 193 18.57 6.63 -18.50
N SER A 194 17.82 6.61 -19.60
CA SER A 194 18.20 5.84 -20.81
C SER A 194 19.40 6.46 -21.53
N GLU A 195 19.48 7.79 -21.58
CA GLU A 195 20.61 8.53 -22.15
C GLU A 195 21.89 8.41 -21.30
N ALA A 196 21.75 8.29 -19.98
CA ALA A 196 22.89 8.16 -19.06
C ALA A 196 23.51 6.74 -19.01
N GLN A 197 22.88 5.75 -19.66
CA GLN A 197 23.38 4.37 -19.76
C GLN A 197 24.09 4.06 -21.09
N VAL A 198 24.23 5.05 -21.96
CA VAL A 198 25.01 5.01 -23.21
C VAL A 198 26.36 5.68 -22.99
#